data_7ea23b5b0be6ccbeef25ef1569ff3c62
#
_entry.id   7ea23b5b0be6ccbeef25ef1569ff3c62
#
_cell.length_a   1.000
_cell.length_b   1.000
_cell.length_c   1.000
_cell.angle_alpha   90.00
_cell.angle_beta   90.00
_cell.angle_gamma   90.00
#
_symmetry.space_group_name_H-M   'P 1'
#
loop_
_entity.id
_entity.type
_entity.pdbx_description
1 polymer ?
#
loop_
_entity_poly.entity_id
_entity_poly.type
_entity_poly.pdbx_seq_one_letter_code
_entity_poly.pdbx_strand_id
1 'polypeptide(L)'
;FEIIDQSNLYFPVSNKFINDELSVVGKKSLTIPMGIIKTSRPVRSLDIILRTCTSINMLSQSKKRLFDADKSEYTLRTLNSIIKSINNSTEIFNKINLKITIIDHNSETKVIDQMKVLLGNQFFKSEIINLKVENFKNEIQNLNQKGERVTDNQISNMSNIHQSLLIAKNCEDLIYFVEDDYLHSINSIKEMILSYERLSSLLKQELILCPTDYPYLYNKAENSKIFLGNNFHWRQIEESLCTFLTSNLIVKKYWKELTSVCKFEHQPFEKPFHEIYKKEFCLSPIPSLAIHCTNINSVYGLSPFINYKKIWEENEITND
;
A
#
# COMPACT_ATOMS: atom_id res chain seq x y z
N PHE A 1 -1.72 34.74 4.60
CA PHE A 1 -1.06 33.42 4.62
C PHE A 1 0.39 33.63 5.01
N GLU A 2 0.76 33.18 6.18
CA GLU A 2 2.14 33.15 6.62
C GLU A 2 2.76 31.84 6.07
N ILE A 3 3.64 31.97 5.09
CA ILE A 3 4.42 30.83 4.60
C ILE A 3 5.56 30.68 5.59
N ILE A 4 5.40 29.76 6.52
CA ILE A 4 6.44 29.44 7.48
C ILE A 4 7.53 28.66 6.74
N ASP A 5 8.66 29.30 6.51
CA ASP A 5 9.86 28.70 5.92
C ASP A 5 10.58 27.77 6.94
N GLN A 6 9.88 26.75 7.39
CA GLN A 6 10.49 25.66 8.18
C GLN A 6 10.66 24.38 7.35
N SER A 7 10.19 24.40 6.13
CA SER A 7 10.31 23.32 5.17
C SER A 7 11.36 23.71 4.12
N ASN A 8 12.09 22.75 3.59
CA ASN A 8 12.98 22.94 2.44
C ASN A 8 12.19 23.25 1.15
N LEU A 9 11.14 24.05 1.25
CA LEU A 9 10.31 24.48 0.13
C LEU A 9 10.98 25.66 -0.56
N TYR A 10 11.30 25.48 -1.83
CA TYR A 10 11.74 26.58 -2.70
C TYR A 10 10.57 27.00 -3.56
N PHE A 11 10.17 28.24 -3.43
CA PHE A 11 9.31 28.87 -4.43
C PHE A 11 10.20 29.46 -5.52
N PRO A 12 9.98 29.12 -6.78
CA PRO A 12 10.69 29.81 -7.84
C PRO A 12 10.37 31.30 -7.71
N VAL A 13 11.40 32.13 -7.69
CA VAL A 13 11.25 33.59 -7.70
C VAL A 13 10.67 33.97 -9.07
N SER A 14 9.36 33.94 -9.17
CA SER A 14 8.61 34.41 -10.32
C SER A 14 8.02 35.74 -9.97
N ASN A 15 8.33 36.76 -10.75
CA ASN A 15 7.75 38.09 -10.56
C ASN A 15 6.26 38.17 -10.93
N LYS A 16 5.59 37.04 -11.27
CA LYS A 16 4.18 37.01 -11.65
C LYS A 16 3.44 35.91 -10.93
N PHE A 17 2.98 36.21 -9.73
CA PHE A 17 1.96 35.42 -9.03
C PHE A 17 0.53 35.73 -9.50
N ILE A 18 0.35 36.60 -10.50
CA ILE A 18 -0.94 37.00 -11.01
C ILE A 18 -1.15 36.26 -12.33
N ASN A 19 -2.21 35.46 -12.38
CA ASN A 19 -2.65 34.83 -13.61
C ASN A 19 -3.86 35.60 -14.15
N ASP A 20 -3.62 36.42 -15.18
CA ASP A 20 -4.65 37.26 -15.76
C ASP A 20 -5.73 36.45 -16.50
N GLU A 21 -5.40 35.24 -16.98
CA GLU A 21 -6.35 34.34 -17.64
C GLU A 21 -7.42 33.78 -16.67
N LEU A 22 -7.06 33.64 -15.40
CA LEU A 22 -7.98 33.18 -14.34
C LEU A 22 -8.65 34.33 -13.60
N SER A 23 -8.41 35.59 -14.00
CA SER A 23 -8.92 36.76 -13.32
C SER A 23 -10.38 36.99 -13.66
N VAL A 24 -11.21 37.21 -12.65
CA VAL A 24 -12.59 37.70 -12.81
C VAL A 24 -12.56 39.21 -12.99
N VAL A 25 -13.49 39.75 -13.74
CA VAL A 25 -13.62 41.21 -13.95
C VAL A 25 -13.61 41.95 -12.59
N GLY A 26 -12.65 42.85 -12.43
CA GLY A 26 -12.46 43.62 -11.19
C GLY A 26 -11.72 42.89 -10.05
N LYS A 27 -11.29 41.64 -10.28
CA LYS A 27 -10.47 40.88 -9.31
C LYS A 27 -9.34 40.16 -10.05
N LYS A 28 -8.18 40.16 -9.47
CA LYS A 28 -7.04 39.37 -9.98
C LYS A 28 -6.93 38.04 -9.24
N SER A 29 -6.74 36.98 -9.98
CA SER A 29 -6.44 35.67 -9.41
C SER A 29 -4.95 35.57 -9.08
N LEU A 30 -4.65 35.19 -7.85
CA LEU A 30 -3.29 34.93 -7.41
C LEU A 30 -3.01 33.42 -7.60
N THR A 31 -2.04 33.11 -8.45
CA THR A 31 -1.55 31.74 -8.60
C THR A 31 -0.30 31.55 -7.76
N ILE A 32 -0.40 30.69 -6.75
CA ILE A 32 0.76 30.28 -5.94
C ILE A 32 1.35 29.03 -6.58
N PRO A 33 2.57 29.06 -7.12
CA PRO A 33 3.20 27.89 -7.68
C PRO A 33 3.45 26.85 -6.59
N MET A 34 3.30 25.57 -6.93
CA MET A 34 3.67 24.48 -6.02
C MET A 34 5.18 24.57 -5.74
N GLY A 35 5.55 24.64 -4.47
CA GLY A 35 6.95 24.75 -4.06
C GLY A 35 7.77 23.53 -4.49
N ILE A 36 9.05 23.76 -4.83
CA ILE A 36 10.02 22.70 -5.07
C ILE A 36 10.59 22.26 -3.73
N ILE A 37 10.45 20.97 -3.40
CA ILE A 37 11.09 20.39 -2.22
C ILE A 37 12.44 19.83 -2.64
N LYS A 38 13.49 20.22 -1.94
CA LYS A 38 14.79 19.58 -2.08
C LYS A 38 14.73 18.16 -1.52
N THR A 39 14.86 17.17 -2.39
CA THR A 39 14.89 15.77 -2.00
C THR A 39 16.13 15.50 -1.16
N SER A 40 15.95 15.27 0.15
CA SER A 40 17.00 14.87 1.08
C SER A 40 16.95 13.38 1.42
N ARG A 41 15.84 12.72 1.07
CA ARG A 41 15.59 11.29 1.26
C ARG A 41 15.18 10.65 -0.07
N PRO A 42 16.15 10.38 -0.98
CA PRO A 42 15.84 9.67 -2.23
C PRO A 42 15.53 8.20 -1.97
N VAL A 43 14.63 7.64 -2.75
CA VAL A 43 14.34 6.19 -2.76
C VAL A 43 15.36 5.47 -3.64
N ARG A 44 15.95 4.37 -3.13
CA ARG A 44 16.98 3.58 -3.80
C ARG A 44 16.48 2.24 -4.31
N SER A 45 15.58 1.63 -3.58
CA SER A 45 14.95 0.37 -3.97
C SER A 45 13.49 0.31 -3.53
N LEU A 46 12.71 -0.51 -4.22
CA LEU A 46 11.37 -0.92 -3.85
C LEU A 46 11.28 -2.44 -3.93
N ASP A 47 11.00 -3.07 -2.80
CA ASP A 47 10.65 -4.48 -2.71
C ASP A 47 9.13 -4.60 -2.51
N ILE A 48 8.41 -5.16 -3.47
CA ILE A 48 6.97 -5.43 -3.37
C ILE A 48 6.81 -6.87 -2.89
N ILE A 49 6.15 -7.06 -1.76
CA ILE A 49 5.89 -8.37 -1.16
C ILE A 49 4.39 -8.63 -1.23
N LEU A 50 4.00 -9.47 -2.19
CA LEU A 50 2.60 -9.87 -2.40
C LEU A 50 2.34 -11.20 -1.70
N ARG A 51 1.34 -11.22 -0.81
CA ARG A 51 0.90 -12.41 -0.08
C ARG A 51 -0.28 -13.04 -0.80
N THR A 52 -0.17 -14.34 -1.15
CA THR A 52 -1.20 -15.06 -1.90
C THR A 52 -1.61 -16.37 -1.24
N CYS A 53 -2.90 -16.70 -1.35
CA CYS A 53 -3.47 -17.99 -0.96
C CYS A 53 -4.83 -18.17 -1.65
N THR A 54 -4.86 -18.86 -2.79
CA THR A 54 -6.11 -19.02 -3.57
C THR A 54 -6.97 -20.20 -3.16
N SER A 55 -6.44 -21.15 -2.39
CA SER A 55 -7.18 -22.29 -1.86
C SER A 55 -8.22 -21.91 -0.79
N ILE A 56 -8.12 -20.71 -0.23
CA ILE A 56 -9.01 -20.21 0.81
C ILE A 56 -9.91 -19.13 0.23
N ASN A 57 -11.18 -19.38 0.21
CA ASN A 57 -12.11 -18.42 -0.38
C ASN A 57 -12.26 -17.17 0.48
N MET A 58 -12.45 -17.28 1.80
CA MET A 58 -12.46 -16.17 2.76
C MET A 58 -12.00 -16.59 4.14
N LEU A 59 -11.32 -15.70 4.87
CA LEU A 59 -10.95 -15.91 6.28
C LEU A 59 -12.18 -15.89 7.22
N SER A 60 -13.24 -15.20 6.81
CA SER A 60 -14.47 -15.07 7.56
C SER A 60 -15.65 -14.99 6.58
N GLN A 61 -16.71 -15.76 6.83
CA GLN A 61 -17.93 -15.76 6.02
C GLN A 61 -18.72 -14.44 6.10
N SER A 62 -18.43 -13.58 7.07
CA SER A 62 -19.05 -12.25 7.19
C SER A 62 -18.48 -11.21 6.20
N LYS A 63 -17.29 -11.46 5.64
CA LYS A 63 -16.67 -10.56 4.68
C LYS A 63 -17.26 -10.73 3.30
N LYS A 64 -17.68 -9.63 2.69
CA LYS A 64 -18.23 -9.60 1.33
C LYS A 64 -17.19 -9.13 0.34
N ARG A 65 -17.09 -9.80 -0.81
CA ARG A 65 -16.29 -9.39 -1.96
C ARG A 65 -17.06 -8.46 -2.89
N LEU A 66 -16.32 -7.67 -3.65
CA LEU A 66 -16.88 -6.67 -4.57
C LEU A 66 -17.52 -7.31 -5.80
N PHE A 67 -16.89 -8.36 -6.32
CA PHE A 67 -17.37 -9.08 -7.51
C PHE A 67 -17.64 -10.55 -7.18
N ASP A 68 -18.57 -11.15 -7.92
CA ASP A 68 -18.82 -12.59 -7.86
C ASP A 68 -17.80 -13.31 -8.76
N ALA A 69 -16.62 -13.55 -8.19
CA ALA A 69 -15.49 -14.14 -8.88
C ALA A 69 -14.66 -14.98 -7.91
N ASP A 70 -13.92 -15.95 -8.45
CA ASP A 70 -13.04 -16.80 -7.68
C ASP A 70 -11.88 -16.01 -7.06
N LYS A 71 -11.34 -16.52 -5.97
CA LYS A 71 -10.19 -15.89 -5.28
C LYS A 71 -8.98 -15.74 -6.22
N SER A 72 -8.77 -16.69 -7.12
CA SER A 72 -7.71 -16.64 -8.13
C SER A 72 -7.81 -15.41 -9.03
N GLU A 73 -9.02 -15.01 -9.43
CA GLU A 73 -9.22 -13.81 -10.23
C GLU A 73 -8.77 -12.54 -9.49
N TYR A 74 -9.09 -12.43 -8.20
CA TYR A 74 -8.60 -11.30 -7.40
C TYR A 74 -7.09 -11.27 -7.32
N THR A 75 -6.48 -12.41 -7.01
CA THR A 75 -5.02 -12.57 -6.89
C THR A 75 -4.32 -12.18 -8.20
N LEU A 76 -4.77 -12.72 -9.32
CA LEU A 76 -4.16 -12.47 -10.62
C LEU A 76 -4.36 -11.02 -11.08
N ARG A 77 -5.55 -10.44 -10.88
CA ARG A 77 -5.82 -9.03 -11.21
C ARG A 77 -5.05 -8.08 -10.29
N THR A 78 -4.85 -8.43 -9.01
CA THR A 78 -3.99 -7.68 -8.11
C THR A 78 -2.56 -7.62 -8.65
N LEU A 79 -1.97 -8.77 -8.98
CA LEU A 79 -0.62 -8.83 -9.55
C LEU A 79 -0.54 -8.05 -10.87
N ASN A 80 -1.50 -8.25 -11.78
CA ASN A 80 -1.54 -7.54 -13.06
C ASN A 80 -1.63 -6.02 -12.89
N SER A 81 -2.45 -5.54 -11.93
CA SER A 81 -2.58 -4.11 -11.64
C SER A 81 -1.27 -3.48 -11.14
N ILE A 82 -0.52 -4.20 -10.32
CA ILE A 82 0.81 -3.78 -9.86
C ILE A 82 1.78 -3.70 -11.04
N ILE A 83 1.84 -4.75 -11.86
CA ILE A 83 2.73 -4.82 -13.03
C ILE A 83 2.41 -3.70 -14.01
N LYS A 84 1.13 -3.46 -14.32
CA LYS A 84 0.71 -2.34 -15.19
C LYS A 84 1.12 -0.98 -14.62
N SER A 85 0.95 -0.77 -13.32
CA SER A 85 1.37 0.48 -12.67
C SER A 85 2.89 0.68 -12.71
N ILE A 86 3.67 -0.38 -12.58
CA ILE A 86 5.12 -0.35 -12.73
C ILE A 86 5.49 -0.03 -14.18
N ASN A 87 4.92 -0.73 -15.15
CA ASN A 87 5.22 -0.55 -16.57
C ASN A 87 4.81 0.83 -17.10
N ASN A 88 3.80 1.45 -16.50
CA ASN A 88 3.42 2.84 -16.79
C ASN A 88 4.40 3.89 -16.24
N SER A 89 5.43 3.46 -15.54
CA SER A 89 6.32 4.35 -14.77
C SER A 89 7.79 3.92 -14.86
N THR A 90 8.18 3.31 -15.97
CA THR A 90 9.53 2.74 -16.15
C THR A 90 10.65 3.77 -15.97
N GLU A 91 10.38 5.04 -16.25
CA GLU A 91 11.34 6.11 -16.14
C GLU A 91 11.89 6.34 -14.72
N ILE A 92 11.09 6.07 -13.68
CA ILE A 92 11.57 6.19 -12.30
C ILE A 92 12.50 5.03 -11.91
N PHE A 93 12.29 3.86 -12.51
CA PHE A 93 13.05 2.65 -12.19
C PHE A 93 14.44 2.58 -12.85
N ASN A 94 14.80 3.57 -13.67
CA ASN A 94 16.19 3.74 -14.12
C ASN A 94 17.17 4.02 -12.97
N LYS A 95 16.66 4.47 -11.81
CA LYS A 95 17.45 4.84 -10.63
C LYS A 95 17.05 4.07 -9.36
N ILE A 96 16.01 3.29 -9.43
CA ILE A 96 15.43 2.57 -8.29
C ILE A 96 15.43 1.08 -8.61
N ASN A 97 16.10 0.29 -7.78
CA ASN A 97 16.06 -1.17 -7.89
C ASN A 97 14.66 -1.68 -7.53
N LEU A 98 14.08 -2.51 -8.38
CA LEU A 98 12.74 -3.07 -8.17
C LEU A 98 12.78 -4.59 -8.08
N LYS A 99 12.11 -5.13 -7.08
CA LYS A 99 11.88 -6.57 -6.94
C LYS A 99 10.44 -6.85 -6.53
N ILE A 100 9.83 -7.91 -7.11
CA ILE A 100 8.57 -8.47 -6.65
C ILE A 100 8.81 -9.84 -6.05
N THR A 101 8.42 -10.04 -4.81
CA THR A 101 8.41 -11.35 -4.14
C THR A 101 6.97 -11.73 -3.84
N ILE A 102 6.51 -12.84 -4.41
CA ILE A 102 5.22 -13.44 -4.06
C ILE A 102 5.47 -14.52 -3.02
N ILE A 103 4.75 -14.45 -1.89
CA ILE A 103 4.77 -15.48 -0.86
C ILE A 103 3.44 -16.21 -0.94
N ASP A 104 3.47 -17.40 -1.51
CA ASP A 104 2.27 -18.19 -1.76
C ASP A 104 2.09 -19.31 -0.76
N HIS A 105 0.85 -19.56 -0.37
CA HIS A 105 0.46 -20.73 0.40
C HIS A 105 -0.72 -21.45 -0.23
N ASN A 106 -0.46 -22.66 -0.75
CA ASN A 106 -1.48 -23.55 -1.27
C ASN A 106 -2.36 -23.02 -2.40
N SER A 107 -1.85 -22.12 -3.25
CA SER A 107 -2.55 -21.80 -4.48
C SER A 107 -2.47 -22.97 -5.47
N GLU A 108 -3.48 -23.07 -6.33
CA GLU A 108 -3.50 -24.09 -7.40
C GLU A 108 -2.33 -23.91 -8.38
N THR A 109 -1.77 -25.00 -8.86
CA THR A 109 -0.64 -24.97 -9.81
C THR A 109 -0.91 -24.10 -11.01
N LYS A 110 -2.14 -24.13 -11.55
CA LYS A 110 -2.55 -23.30 -12.68
C LYS A 110 -2.39 -21.80 -12.36
N VAL A 111 -2.77 -21.36 -11.15
CA VAL A 111 -2.65 -19.97 -10.73
C VAL A 111 -1.19 -19.56 -10.57
N ILE A 112 -0.38 -20.45 -9.98
CA ILE A 112 1.06 -20.24 -9.86
C ILE A 112 1.71 -20.08 -11.24
N ASP A 113 1.33 -20.89 -12.22
CA ASP A 113 1.88 -20.80 -13.57
C ASP A 113 1.43 -19.53 -14.29
N GLN A 114 0.19 -19.08 -14.10
CA GLN A 114 -0.29 -17.79 -14.60
C GLN A 114 0.49 -16.62 -13.96
N MET A 115 0.76 -16.65 -12.65
CA MET A 115 1.60 -15.65 -11.99
C MET A 115 3.04 -15.65 -12.57
N LYS A 116 3.63 -16.82 -12.85
CA LYS A 116 4.95 -16.91 -13.51
C LYS A 116 4.93 -16.29 -14.90
N VAL A 117 3.88 -16.52 -15.68
CA VAL A 117 3.72 -15.91 -17.02
C VAL A 117 3.68 -14.39 -16.91
N LEU A 118 2.90 -13.83 -15.99
CA LEU A 118 2.82 -12.38 -15.76
C LEU A 118 4.17 -11.77 -15.37
N LEU A 119 4.98 -12.49 -14.60
CA LEU A 119 6.29 -12.05 -14.13
C LEU A 119 7.42 -12.29 -15.13
N GLY A 120 7.23 -13.21 -16.10
CA GLY A 120 8.32 -13.79 -16.90
C GLY A 120 9.04 -12.82 -17.84
N ASN A 121 8.37 -11.77 -18.34
CA ASN A 121 8.91 -10.85 -19.34
C ASN A 121 9.07 -9.41 -18.80
N GLN A 122 9.27 -9.27 -17.50
CA GLN A 122 9.37 -7.96 -16.88
C GLN A 122 10.84 -7.51 -16.76
N PHE A 123 11.07 -6.19 -16.73
CA PHE A 123 12.41 -5.61 -16.59
C PHE A 123 12.96 -5.67 -15.17
N PHE A 124 12.15 -6.06 -14.19
CA PHE A 124 12.51 -6.16 -12.78
C PHE A 124 12.70 -7.63 -12.34
N LYS A 125 13.36 -7.79 -11.19
CA LYS A 125 13.53 -9.11 -10.58
C LYS A 125 12.26 -9.60 -9.92
N SER A 126 11.96 -10.89 -10.03
CA SER A 126 10.82 -11.50 -9.36
C SER A 126 11.11 -12.90 -8.86
N GLU A 127 10.41 -13.31 -7.81
CA GLU A 127 10.43 -14.67 -7.29
C GLU A 127 9.08 -15.06 -6.67
N ILE A 128 8.78 -16.35 -6.67
CA ILE A 128 7.63 -16.93 -5.97
C ILE A 128 8.17 -17.91 -4.92
N ILE A 129 7.85 -17.64 -3.67
CA ILE A 129 8.26 -18.44 -2.51
C ILE A 129 7.06 -19.26 -2.04
N ASN A 130 7.21 -20.57 -1.99
CA ASN A 130 6.21 -21.44 -1.37
C ASN A 130 6.37 -21.35 0.17
N LEU A 131 5.35 -20.81 0.84
CA LEU A 131 5.31 -20.66 2.30
C LEU A 131 5.26 -22.05 2.98
N LYS A 132 6.21 -22.29 3.85
CA LYS A 132 6.24 -23.46 4.72
C LYS A 132 5.78 -23.08 6.13
N VAL A 133 4.49 -23.23 6.38
CA VAL A 133 3.85 -22.85 7.66
C VAL A 133 4.49 -23.56 8.86
N GLU A 134 4.98 -24.77 8.66
CA GLU A 134 5.68 -25.54 9.69
C GLU A 134 6.95 -24.84 10.24
N ASN A 135 7.58 -23.97 9.47
CA ASN A 135 8.74 -23.21 9.92
C ASN A 135 8.39 -22.18 11.01
N PHE A 136 7.12 -21.84 11.15
CA PHE A 136 6.62 -20.79 12.06
C PHE A 136 5.88 -21.33 13.27
N LYS A 137 5.85 -22.64 13.50
CA LYS A 137 5.13 -23.28 14.61
C LYS A 137 5.48 -22.74 15.99
N ASN A 138 6.72 -22.31 16.18
CA ASN A 138 7.19 -21.74 17.44
C ASN A 138 6.96 -20.23 17.56
N GLU A 139 6.65 -19.56 16.43
CA GLU A 139 6.47 -18.11 16.35
C GLU A 139 5.00 -17.71 16.38
N ILE A 140 4.10 -18.60 15.95
CA ILE A 140 2.67 -18.37 15.83
C ILE A 140 1.93 -19.07 16.98
N GLN A 141 1.09 -18.33 17.67
CA GLN A 141 0.28 -18.90 18.74
C GLN A 141 -0.90 -19.70 18.18
N ASN A 142 -1.09 -20.93 18.69
CA ASN A 142 -2.14 -21.82 18.23
C ASN A 142 -3.49 -21.63 18.94
N LEU A 143 -3.52 -20.84 20.02
CA LEU A 143 -4.73 -20.55 20.79
C LEU A 143 -4.99 -19.05 20.81
N ASN A 144 -6.25 -18.66 20.64
CA ASN A 144 -6.67 -17.27 20.80
C ASN A 144 -6.77 -16.87 22.30
N GLN A 145 -7.10 -15.61 22.56
CA GLN A 145 -7.24 -15.09 23.94
C GLN A 145 -8.32 -15.80 24.78
N LYS A 146 -9.26 -16.52 24.14
CA LYS A 146 -10.30 -17.31 24.81
C LYS A 146 -9.88 -18.75 25.06
N GLY A 147 -8.67 -19.14 24.66
CA GLY A 147 -8.19 -20.52 24.76
C GLY A 147 -8.71 -21.45 23.65
N GLU A 148 -9.33 -20.90 22.61
CA GLU A 148 -9.81 -21.66 21.46
C GLU A 148 -8.68 -21.82 20.43
N ARG A 149 -8.69 -22.92 19.70
CA ARG A 149 -7.70 -23.15 18.63
C ARG A 149 -7.90 -22.15 17.50
N VAL A 150 -6.83 -21.47 17.11
CA VAL A 150 -6.79 -20.61 15.93
C VAL A 150 -6.94 -21.47 14.67
N THR A 151 -7.71 -21.02 13.69
CA THR A 151 -7.93 -21.78 12.45
C THR A 151 -6.64 -21.93 11.65
N ASP A 152 -6.52 -23.00 10.87
CA ASP A 152 -5.36 -23.24 10.01
C ASP A 152 -5.18 -22.11 8.98
N ASN A 153 -6.29 -21.51 8.51
CA ASN A 153 -6.29 -20.33 7.64
C ASN A 153 -5.66 -19.11 8.33
N GLN A 154 -5.97 -18.89 9.59
CA GLN A 154 -5.41 -17.80 10.38
C GLN A 154 -3.92 -18.04 10.65
N ILE A 155 -3.53 -19.27 10.95
CA ILE A 155 -2.11 -19.66 11.11
C ILE A 155 -1.35 -19.42 9.80
N SER A 156 -1.92 -19.80 8.66
CA SER A 156 -1.36 -19.53 7.35
C SER A 156 -1.15 -18.03 7.10
N ASN A 157 -2.18 -17.22 7.37
CA ASN A 157 -2.09 -15.75 7.21
C ASN A 157 -1.01 -15.14 8.10
N MET A 158 -0.97 -15.50 9.39
CA MET A 158 0.06 -15.03 10.32
C MET A 158 1.46 -15.48 9.91
N SER A 159 1.62 -16.72 9.45
CA SER A 159 2.92 -17.22 8.95
C SER A 159 3.38 -16.46 7.71
N ASN A 160 2.45 -16.14 6.79
CA ASN A 160 2.76 -15.37 5.60
C ASN A 160 3.19 -13.93 5.95
N ILE A 161 2.50 -13.27 6.88
CA ILE A 161 2.91 -11.95 7.37
C ILE A 161 4.30 -12.04 8.02
N HIS A 162 4.57 -13.05 8.84
CA HIS A 162 5.88 -13.21 9.48
C HIS A 162 7.00 -13.42 8.46
N GLN A 163 6.79 -14.29 7.45
CA GLN A 163 7.73 -14.47 6.36
C GLN A 163 7.97 -13.15 5.59
N SER A 164 6.90 -12.39 5.34
CA SER A 164 7.00 -11.08 4.69
C SER A 164 7.88 -10.11 5.49
N LEU A 165 7.70 -10.05 6.80
CA LEU A 165 8.51 -9.22 7.69
C LEU A 165 9.98 -9.66 7.76
N LEU A 166 10.25 -10.97 7.73
CA LEU A 166 11.63 -11.51 7.67
C LEU A 166 12.35 -11.07 6.39
N ILE A 167 11.66 -11.11 5.25
CA ILE A 167 12.20 -10.61 3.98
C ILE A 167 12.41 -9.11 4.06
N ALA A 168 11.41 -8.36 4.52
CA ALA A 168 11.44 -6.92 4.62
C ALA A 168 12.59 -6.39 5.48
N LYS A 169 12.93 -7.10 6.55
CA LYS A 169 14.06 -6.74 7.43
C LYS A 169 15.40 -6.68 6.69
N ASN A 170 15.54 -7.44 5.60
CA ASN A 170 16.75 -7.57 4.80
C ASN A 170 16.70 -6.77 3.48
N CYS A 171 15.59 -6.10 3.16
CA CYS A 171 15.48 -5.23 2.00
C CYS A 171 16.37 -3.99 2.16
N GLU A 172 16.74 -3.39 1.03
CA GLU A 172 17.65 -2.24 1.02
C GLU A 172 16.98 -0.96 1.51
N ASP A 173 15.77 -0.66 1.02
CA ASP A 173 15.10 0.62 1.28
C ASP A 173 13.59 0.48 1.50
N LEU A 174 12.75 0.73 0.50
CA LEU A 174 11.30 0.67 0.65
C LEU A 174 10.75 -0.74 0.45
N ILE A 175 9.74 -1.05 1.23
CA ILE A 175 8.96 -2.27 1.14
C ILE A 175 7.49 -1.91 0.97
N TYR A 176 6.83 -2.54 0.00
CA TYR A 176 5.40 -2.47 -0.17
C TYR A 176 4.77 -3.82 0.12
N PHE A 177 4.11 -3.95 1.27
CA PHE A 177 3.33 -5.12 1.65
C PHE A 177 1.97 -5.07 0.98
N VAL A 178 1.58 -6.13 0.28
CA VAL A 178 0.32 -6.18 -0.47
C VAL A 178 -0.44 -7.48 -0.19
N GLU A 179 -1.74 -7.36 0.02
CA GLU A 179 -2.69 -8.47 0.06
C GLU A 179 -3.25 -8.72 -1.35
N ASP A 180 -3.63 -9.95 -1.63
CA ASP A 180 -3.99 -10.41 -2.99
C ASP A 180 -5.43 -10.05 -3.43
N ASP A 181 -6.01 -9.01 -2.84
CA ASP A 181 -7.33 -8.47 -3.16
C ASP A 181 -7.34 -6.93 -3.26
N TYR A 182 -6.16 -6.33 -3.56
CA TYR A 182 -6.01 -4.90 -3.82
C TYR A 182 -5.79 -4.61 -5.29
N LEU A 183 -6.69 -3.88 -5.92
CA LEU A 183 -6.53 -3.41 -7.30
C LEU A 183 -5.96 -2.00 -7.34
N HIS A 184 -4.86 -1.84 -8.06
CA HIS A 184 -4.11 -0.59 -8.14
C HIS A 184 -4.51 0.23 -9.37
N SER A 185 -4.55 1.55 -9.21
CA SER A 185 -4.65 2.46 -10.34
C SER A 185 -3.33 2.50 -11.11
N ILE A 186 -3.39 2.90 -12.38
CA ILE A 186 -2.24 2.87 -13.29
C ILE A 186 -1.03 3.71 -12.81
N ASN A 187 -1.26 4.73 -12.00
CA ASN A 187 -0.21 5.61 -11.48
C ASN A 187 0.20 5.32 -10.03
N SER A 188 -0.35 4.29 -9.39
CA SER A 188 -0.25 4.10 -7.94
C SER A 188 1.19 3.94 -7.45
N ILE A 189 1.99 3.10 -8.09
CA ILE A 189 3.37 2.84 -7.66
C ILE A 189 4.24 4.10 -7.81
N LYS A 190 4.13 4.80 -8.93
CA LYS A 190 4.84 6.08 -9.15
C LYS A 190 4.46 7.13 -8.11
N GLU A 191 3.17 7.31 -7.89
CA GLU A 191 2.68 8.29 -6.92
C GLU A 191 3.16 7.98 -5.51
N MET A 192 3.12 6.72 -5.07
CA MET A 192 3.62 6.32 -3.76
C MET A 192 5.12 6.60 -3.60
N ILE A 193 5.95 6.24 -4.58
CA ILE A 193 7.40 6.45 -4.51
C ILE A 193 7.72 7.96 -4.45
N LEU A 194 7.20 8.74 -5.39
CA LEU A 194 7.51 10.16 -5.48
C LEU A 194 6.94 10.95 -4.31
N SER A 195 5.75 10.57 -3.82
CA SER A 195 5.19 11.16 -2.60
C SER A 195 5.99 10.77 -1.36
N TYR A 196 6.50 9.53 -1.29
CA TYR A 196 7.38 9.13 -0.20
C TYR A 196 8.65 10.00 -0.16
N GLU A 197 9.36 10.14 -1.28
CA GLU A 197 10.55 11.01 -1.38
C GLU A 197 10.26 12.43 -0.94
N ARG A 198 9.18 13.00 -1.50
CA ARG A 198 8.77 14.37 -1.23
C ARG A 198 8.42 14.57 0.24
N LEU A 199 7.52 13.76 0.77
CA LEU A 199 6.97 13.95 2.12
C LEU A 199 7.98 13.56 3.22
N SER A 200 8.78 12.50 3.01
CA SER A 200 9.84 12.15 3.96
C SER A 200 10.94 13.22 4.01
N SER A 201 11.26 13.84 2.87
CA SER A 201 12.20 14.97 2.81
C SER A 201 11.64 16.21 3.51
N LEU A 202 10.35 16.51 3.31
CA LEU A 202 9.65 17.63 3.96
C LEU A 202 9.58 17.44 5.48
N LEU A 203 9.17 16.24 5.92
CA LEU A 203 8.93 15.92 7.32
C LEU A 203 10.19 15.50 8.07
N LYS A 204 11.30 15.26 7.32
CA LYS A 204 12.61 14.80 7.83
C LYS A 204 12.52 13.50 8.64
N GLN A 205 11.65 12.59 8.21
CA GLN A 205 11.45 11.29 8.83
C GLN A 205 10.92 10.25 7.85
N GLU A 206 11.04 8.99 8.24
CA GLU A 206 10.44 7.86 7.52
C GLU A 206 8.92 7.87 7.69
N LEU A 207 8.20 7.30 6.71
CA LEU A 207 6.75 7.35 6.62
C LEU A 207 6.15 5.95 6.46
N ILE A 208 4.85 5.88 6.65
CA ILE A 208 4.01 4.74 6.26
C ILE A 208 2.96 5.27 5.30
N LEU A 209 2.87 4.71 4.10
CA LEU A 209 1.88 5.09 3.10
C LEU A 209 0.89 3.94 2.87
N CYS A 210 -0.37 4.17 3.18
CA CYS A 210 -1.47 3.24 2.87
C CYS A 210 -2.09 3.66 1.55
N PRO A 211 -2.27 2.76 0.56
CA PRO A 211 -2.70 3.15 -0.78
C PRO A 211 -4.19 3.46 -0.90
N THR A 212 -4.97 3.15 0.13
CA THR A 212 -6.43 3.16 0.09
C THR A 212 -7.01 4.24 0.97
N ASP A 213 -7.91 5.04 0.40
CA ASP A 213 -8.71 6.06 1.08
C ASP A 213 -10.05 5.44 1.49
N TYR A 214 -10.18 5.06 2.75
CA TYR A 214 -11.34 4.33 3.24
C TYR A 214 -12.52 5.21 3.62
N PRO A 215 -13.79 4.72 3.47
CA PRO A 215 -15.01 5.48 3.79
C PRO A 215 -15.10 5.96 5.23
N TYR A 216 -14.55 5.24 6.22
CA TYR A 216 -14.62 5.63 7.61
C TYR A 216 -13.99 7.01 7.86
N LEU A 217 -13.00 7.39 7.05
CA LEU A 217 -12.31 8.68 7.12
C LEU A 217 -13.23 9.87 6.78
N TYR A 218 -14.40 9.62 6.22
CA TYR A 218 -15.39 10.66 5.88
C TYR A 218 -16.57 10.70 6.86
N ASN A 219 -16.68 9.71 7.74
CA ASN A 219 -17.75 9.60 8.72
C ASN A 219 -17.37 10.09 10.12
N LYS A 220 -16.10 10.39 10.32
CA LYS A 220 -15.56 10.91 11.58
C LYS A 220 -15.14 12.36 11.44
N ALA A 221 -15.55 13.23 12.37
CA ALA A 221 -15.04 14.57 12.47
C ALA A 221 -13.71 14.57 13.25
N GLU A 222 -12.64 14.23 12.58
CA GLU A 222 -11.28 14.20 13.15
C GLU A 222 -10.42 15.30 12.54
N ASN A 223 -9.60 15.95 13.39
CA ASN A 223 -8.56 16.84 12.89
C ASN A 223 -7.48 15.98 12.19
N SER A 224 -7.34 16.17 10.89
CA SER A 224 -6.34 15.47 10.11
C SER A 224 -5.43 16.45 9.39
N LYS A 225 -4.13 16.16 9.39
CA LYS A 225 -3.17 16.92 8.58
C LYS A 225 -3.23 16.41 7.14
N ILE A 226 -3.26 17.36 6.21
CA ILE A 226 -3.23 17.10 4.77
C ILE A 226 -1.92 17.62 4.20
N PHE A 227 -1.23 16.77 3.45
CA PHE A 227 0.04 17.05 2.80
C PHE A 227 -0.12 16.99 1.30
N LEU A 228 0.65 17.80 0.58
CA LEU A 228 0.72 17.75 -0.86
C LEU A 228 1.81 16.75 -1.28
N GLY A 229 1.40 15.59 -1.80
CA GLY A 229 2.29 14.59 -2.38
C GLY A 229 2.81 15.00 -3.77
N ASN A 230 3.03 14.02 -4.64
CA ASN A 230 3.44 14.32 -6.01
C ASN A 230 2.27 14.90 -6.83
N ASN A 231 1.20 14.13 -7.03
CA ASN A 231 -0.01 14.57 -7.72
C ASN A 231 -1.28 14.48 -6.88
N PHE A 232 -1.19 13.91 -5.69
CA PHE A 232 -2.30 13.64 -4.79
C PHE A 232 -2.13 14.39 -3.47
N HIS A 233 -3.24 14.66 -2.81
CA HIS A 233 -3.23 15.02 -1.41
C HIS A 233 -3.09 13.75 -0.57
N TRP A 234 -2.37 13.84 0.54
CA TRP A 234 -2.17 12.75 1.48
C TRP A 234 -2.64 13.19 2.85
N ARG A 235 -3.55 12.44 3.43
CA ARG A 235 -4.10 12.73 4.74
C ARG A 235 -3.47 11.81 5.79
N GLN A 236 -3.14 12.38 6.95
CA GLN A 236 -2.68 11.60 8.10
C GLN A 236 -3.83 10.74 8.62
N ILE A 237 -3.55 9.47 8.90
CA ILE A 237 -4.49 8.48 9.43
C ILE A 237 -3.86 7.71 10.58
N GLU A 238 -4.69 7.13 11.43
CA GLU A 238 -4.25 6.32 12.57
C GLU A 238 -4.65 4.84 12.46
N GLU A 239 -5.50 4.50 11.50
CA GLU A 239 -6.00 3.15 11.27
C GLU A 239 -5.96 2.80 9.78
N SER A 240 -5.56 1.56 9.45
CA SER A 240 -5.58 1.00 8.09
C SER A 240 -5.46 -0.52 8.16
N LEU A 241 -5.45 -1.19 7.01
CA LEU A 241 -5.26 -2.63 6.89
C LEU A 241 -3.78 -3.00 6.64
N CYS A 242 -3.52 -4.26 6.32
CA CYS A 242 -2.16 -4.82 6.19
C CYS A 242 -1.47 -4.53 4.84
N THR A 243 -2.08 -3.69 3.98
CA THR A 243 -1.46 -3.25 2.72
C THR A 243 -0.91 -1.84 2.90
N PHE A 244 0.41 -1.71 2.95
CA PHE A 244 1.10 -0.43 3.15
C PHE A 244 2.54 -0.45 2.63
N LEU A 245 3.06 0.72 2.29
CA LEU A 245 4.44 0.96 1.92
C LEU A 245 5.18 1.64 3.08
N THR A 246 6.38 1.17 3.40
CA THR A 246 7.24 1.80 4.41
C THR A 246 8.71 1.48 4.15
N SER A 247 9.61 2.03 4.97
CA SER A 247 11.03 1.75 4.86
C SER A 247 11.48 0.56 5.74
N ASN A 248 12.59 -0.03 5.34
CA ASN A 248 13.31 -1.01 6.14
C ASN A 248 13.68 -0.48 7.54
N LEU A 249 13.90 0.83 7.67
CA LEU A 249 14.18 1.47 8.96
C LEU A 249 12.98 1.39 9.91
N ILE A 250 11.77 1.64 9.42
CA ILE A 250 10.53 1.47 10.19
C ILE A 250 10.31 0.00 10.56
N VAL A 251 10.52 -0.93 9.62
CA VAL A 251 10.40 -2.36 9.90
C VAL A 251 11.35 -2.80 11.02
N LYS A 252 12.60 -2.34 11.00
CA LYS A 252 13.57 -2.64 12.06
C LYS A 252 13.23 -1.96 13.38
N LYS A 253 12.82 -0.70 13.35
CA LYS A 253 12.44 0.09 14.53
C LYS A 253 11.28 -0.56 15.30
N TYR A 254 10.27 -1.01 14.59
CA TYR A 254 9.04 -1.59 15.15
C TYR A 254 8.94 -3.11 14.99
N TRP A 255 10.08 -3.79 14.93
CA TRP A 255 10.13 -5.24 14.72
C TRP A 255 9.26 -6.03 15.70
N LYS A 256 9.29 -5.66 16.97
CA LYS A 256 8.55 -6.35 18.04
C LYS A 256 7.03 -6.16 17.86
N GLU A 257 6.60 -4.94 17.58
CA GLU A 257 5.19 -4.61 17.37
C GLU A 257 4.66 -5.25 16.10
N LEU A 258 5.38 -5.14 14.98
CA LEU A 258 5.00 -5.76 13.70
C LEU A 258 4.89 -7.28 13.82
N THR A 259 5.86 -7.94 14.44
CA THR A 259 5.81 -9.40 14.62
C THR A 259 4.74 -9.85 15.63
N SER A 260 4.26 -8.97 16.49
CA SER A 260 3.18 -9.31 17.43
C SER A 260 1.86 -9.64 16.73
N VAL A 261 1.60 -9.04 15.56
CA VAL A 261 0.45 -9.39 14.70
C VAL A 261 0.46 -10.87 14.30
N CYS A 262 1.65 -11.45 14.15
CA CYS A 262 1.83 -12.84 13.76
C CYS A 262 1.77 -13.80 14.96
N LYS A 263 1.99 -13.29 16.17
CA LYS A 263 2.08 -14.12 17.39
C LYS A 263 0.73 -14.37 18.05
N PHE A 264 -0.19 -13.40 17.94
CA PHE A 264 -1.47 -13.43 18.63
C PHE A 264 -2.58 -13.02 17.66
N GLU A 265 -3.76 -13.60 17.84
CA GLU A 265 -4.95 -13.10 17.18
C GLU A 265 -5.45 -11.85 17.92
N HIS A 266 -5.21 -10.66 17.35
CA HIS A 266 -5.68 -9.40 17.90
C HIS A 266 -7.13 -9.08 17.43
N GLN A 267 -7.83 -8.23 18.19
CA GLN A 267 -9.12 -7.66 17.78
C GLN A 267 -9.09 -6.13 17.98
N PRO A 268 -9.13 -5.33 16.89
CA PRO A 268 -9.00 -5.78 15.50
C PRO A 268 -7.65 -6.43 15.23
N PHE A 269 -7.56 -7.23 14.19
CA PHE A 269 -6.33 -7.96 13.83
C PHE A 269 -5.14 -7.00 13.64
N GLU A 270 -5.38 -5.84 13.07
CA GLU A 270 -4.40 -4.81 12.76
C GLU A 270 -4.01 -3.92 13.96
N LYS A 271 -4.56 -4.16 15.15
CA LYS A 271 -4.30 -3.33 16.34
C LYS A 271 -2.83 -2.98 16.59
N PRO A 272 -1.85 -3.91 16.47
CA PRO A 272 -0.44 -3.56 16.63
C PRO A 272 0.07 -2.59 15.58
N PHE A 273 -0.46 -2.63 14.35
CA PHE A 273 -0.12 -1.67 13.30
C PHE A 273 -0.70 -0.30 13.62
N HIS A 274 -1.94 -0.22 14.10
CA HIS A 274 -2.56 1.04 14.51
C HIS A 274 -1.75 1.75 15.61
N GLU A 275 -1.13 1.00 16.52
CA GLU A 275 -0.26 1.59 17.55
C GLU A 275 1.05 2.17 16.95
N ILE A 276 1.50 1.65 15.81
CA ILE A 276 2.62 2.23 15.05
C ILE A 276 2.15 3.46 14.28
N TYR A 277 0.99 3.39 13.61
CA TYR A 277 0.44 4.49 12.82
C TYR A 277 0.17 5.75 13.65
N LYS A 278 -0.18 5.60 14.93
CA LYS A 278 -0.32 6.72 15.89
C LYS A 278 1.01 7.37 16.28
N LYS A 279 2.13 6.63 16.18
CA LYS A 279 3.47 7.11 16.56
C LYS A 279 4.24 7.70 15.40
N GLU A 280 3.97 7.22 14.18
CA GLU A 280 4.61 7.64 12.95
C GLU A 280 3.63 8.37 12.04
N PHE A 281 4.14 9.08 11.03
CA PHE A 281 3.26 9.62 9.99
C PHE A 281 2.79 8.48 9.08
N CYS A 282 1.56 8.04 9.32
CA CYS A 282 0.85 7.16 8.42
C CYS A 282 -0.09 7.99 7.55
N LEU A 283 0.03 7.86 6.25
CA LEU A 283 -0.65 8.71 5.28
C LEU A 283 -1.47 7.89 4.29
N SER A 284 -2.65 8.40 3.93
CA SER A 284 -3.55 7.84 2.93
C SER A 284 -3.80 8.86 1.82
N PRO A 285 -3.82 8.47 0.54
CA PRO A 285 -3.99 9.39 -0.57
C PRO A 285 -5.44 9.80 -0.77
N ILE A 286 -5.67 10.98 -1.31
CA ILE A 286 -6.99 11.49 -1.71
C ILE A 286 -6.89 11.93 -3.18
N PRO A 287 -7.61 11.26 -4.10
CA PRO A 287 -8.36 10.02 -3.96
C PRO A 287 -7.48 8.78 -3.78
N SER A 288 -8.08 7.62 -3.55
CA SER A 288 -7.40 6.33 -3.36
C SER A 288 -6.53 5.93 -4.56
N LEU A 289 -5.39 5.31 -4.30
CA LEU A 289 -4.50 4.74 -5.31
C LEU A 289 -4.75 3.24 -5.55
N ALA A 290 -5.37 2.57 -4.58
CA ALA A 290 -5.79 1.18 -4.70
C ALA A 290 -7.17 0.97 -4.08
N ILE A 291 -7.84 -0.09 -4.52
CA ILE A 291 -9.15 -0.51 -4.00
C ILE A 291 -8.97 -1.83 -3.28
N HIS A 292 -9.41 -1.92 -2.03
CA HIS A 292 -9.58 -3.18 -1.34
C HIS A 292 -10.89 -3.82 -1.79
N CYS A 293 -10.82 -4.99 -2.42
CA CYS A 293 -11.96 -5.64 -3.06
C CYS A 293 -12.70 -6.62 -2.16
N THR A 294 -12.27 -6.79 -0.91
CA THR A 294 -12.89 -7.63 0.10
C THR A 294 -13.34 -6.77 1.28
N ASN A 295 -14.23 -7.30 2.11
CA ASN A 295 -14.73 -6.61 3.31
C ASN A 295 -15.50 -5.29 3.00
N ILE A 296 -16.14 -5.24 1.84
CA ILE A 296 -16.84 -4.03 1.34
C ILE A 296 -18.06 -3.63 2.17
N ASN A 297 -18.52 -4.51 3.07
CA ASN A 297 -19.62 -4.28 4.01
C ASN A 297 -19.15 -3.76 5.39
N SER A 298 -17.89 -3.38 5.51
CA SER A 298 -17.32 -2.81 6.73
C SER A 298 -17.01 -1.31 6.56
N VAL A 299 -16.47 -0.71 7.61
CA VAL A 299 -15.94 0.66 7.60
C VAL A 299 -14.74 0.84 6.64
N TYR A 300 -14.10 -0.26 6.27
CA TYR A 300 -13.04 -0.35 5.25
C TYR A 300 -13.60 -0.74 3.88
N GLY A 301 -14.81 -0.30 3.57
CA GLY A 301 -15.48 -0.57 2.30
C GLY A 301 -14.85 0.13 1.10
N LEU A 302 -15.65 0.34 0.07
CA LEU A 302 -15.19 0.94 -1.18
C LEU A 302 -14.78 2.40 -1.00
N SER A 303 -13.60 2.71 -1.51
CA SER A 303 -13.09 4.09 -1.58
C SER A 303 -14.02 4.97 -2.42
N PRO A 304 -14.28 6.22 -1.99
CA PRO A 304 -15.05 7.15 -2.79
C PRO A 304 -14.29 7.59 -4.06
N PHE A 305 -15.03 8.05 -5.07
CA PHE A 305 -14.50 8.66 -6.31
C PHE A 305 -13.65 7.73 -7.20
N ILE A 306 -13.71 6.42 -7.01
CA ILE A 306 -13.03 5.45 -7.87
C ILE A 306 -14.01 4.64 -8.69
N ASN A 307 -13.74 4.51 -9.98
CA ASN A 307 -14.46 3.60 -10.85
C ASN A 307 -13.91 2.17 -10.71
N TYR A 308 -14.38 1.45 -9.70
CA TYR A 308 -13.91 0.10 -9.37
C TYR A 308 -14.21 -0.92 -10.48
N LYS A 309 -15.31 -0.76 -11.23
CA LYS A 309 -15.63 -1.66 -12.36
C LYS A 309 -14.59 -1.51 -13.47
N LYS A 310 -14.25 -0.27 -13.84
CA LYS A 310 -13.23 0.01 -14.83
C LYS A 310 -11.89 -0.59 -14.44
N ILE A 311 -11.45 -0.40 -13.19
CA ILE A 311 -10.16 -0.97 -12.73
C ILE A 311 -10.20 -2.50 -12.75
N TRP A 312 -11.32 -3.11 -12.41
CA TRP A 312 -11.48 -4.56 -12.49
C TRP A 312 -11.35 -5.08 -13.92
N GLU A 313 -12.08 -4.48 -14.85
CA GLU A 313 -12.09 -4.83 -16.29
C GLU A 313 -10.71 -4.62 -16.93
N GLU A 314 -10.06 -3.48 -16.66
CA GLU A 314 -8.73 -3.16 -17.19
C GLU A 314 -7.63 -4.12 -16.71
N ASN A 315 -7.86 -4.85 -15.63
CA ASN A 315 -6.90 -5.81 -15.08
C ASN A 315 -7.26 -7.28 -15.37
N GLU A 316 -8.22 -7.51 -16.26
CA GLU A 316 -8.50 -8.83 -16.77
C GLU A 316 -7.28 -9.45 -17.46
N ILE A 317 -7.04 -10.73 -17.19
CA ILE A 317 -5.98 -11.49 -17.85
C ILE A 317 -6.62 -12.19 -19.03
N THR A 318 -6.32 -11.70 -20.24
CA THR A 318 -6.67 -12.40 -21.46
C THR A 318 -5.69 -13.56 -21.62
N ASN A 319 -6.21 -14.78 -21.73
CA ASN A 319 -5.42 -15.95 -22.12
C ASN A 319 -5.22 -15.86 -23.64
N ASP A 320 -4.30 -15.01 -24.11
CA ASP A 320 -3.82 -15.03 -25.49
C ASP A 320 -2.72 -16.07 -25.66
#